data_318568c1e9825d01529fabf03c1c0fce
#
_entry.id   318568c1e9825d01529fabf03c1c0fce
#
_cell.length_a   1.000
_cell.length_b   1.000
_cell.length_c   1.000
_cell.angle_alpha   90.00
_cell.angle_beta   90.00
_cell.angle_gamma   90.00
#
_symmetry.space_group_name_H-M   'P 1'
#
loop_
_entity.id
_entity.type
_entity.pdbx_description
1 polymer ?
#
loop_
_entity_poly.entity_id
_entity_poly.type
_entity_poly.pdbx_seq_one_letter_code
_entity_poly.pdbx_strand_id
1 'polypeptide(L)'
;MPRPLRLDGETVCVLRYRRHYFTASGMASESVKQEFLEHAREEQEHADQVAERIVQLGGEPDFNPKTLAERSHAEYVEGTDLKSMIMEDLVAERIAIETYMEIARWLGDGDPTSRRMIEQILEKEEEHAEDLVSLLGRLPEA
;
A
#
# COMPACT_ATOMS: atom_id res chain seq x y z
N MET A 1 6.35 -6.17 19.77
CA MET A 1 6.47 -7.30 18.87
C MET A 1 5.98 -6.96 17.49
N PRO A 2 6.78 -7.20 16.46
CA PRO A 2 6.31 -7.02 15.10
C PRO A 2 5.15 -7.96 14.83
N ARG A 3 4.22 -7.50 14.03
CA ARG A 3 3.05 -8.28 13.68
C ARG A 3 3.42 -9.42 12.75
N PRO A 4 2.75 -10.59 12.84
CA PRO A 4 2.91 -11.62 11.84
C PRO A 4 2.53 -11.08 10.45
N LEU A 5 2.93 -11.77 9.40
CA LEU A 5 2.58 -11.38 8.03
C LEU A 5 1.07 -11.20 7.90
N ARG A 6 0.66 -10.05 7.35
CA ARG A 6 -0.75 -9.70 7.17
C ARG A 6 -0.93 -8.99 5.82
N LEU A 7 -2.07 -9.22 5.21
CA LEU A 7 -2.44 -8.59 3.94
C LEU A 7 -3.39 -7.40 4.11
N ASP A 8 -3.80 -7.10 5.35
CA ASP A 8 -4.84 -6.11 5.64
C ASP A 8 -4.50 -4.70 5.14
N GLY A 9 -3.27 -4.26 5.37
CA GLY A 9 -2.82 -2.94 4.94
C GLY A 9 -2.85 -2.79 3.43
N GLU A 10 -2.41 -3.82 2.72
CA GLU A 10 -2.42 -3.84 1.26
C GLU A 10 -3.85 -3.78 0.72
N THR A 11 -4.75 -4.54 1.32
CA THR A 11 -6.16 -4.55 0.91
C THR A 11 -6.82 -3.19 1.11
N VAL A 12 -6.58 -2.52 2.24
CA VAL A 12 -7.09 -1.17 2.48
C VAL A 12 -6.51 -0.18 1.46
N CYS A 13 -5.23 -0.31 1.14
CA CYS A 13 -4.59 0.52 0.12
C CYS A 13 -5.22 0.33 -1.26
N VAL A 14 -5.51 -0.92 -1.65
CA VAL A 14 -6.23 -1.21 -2.90
C VAL A 14 -7.54 -0.45 -2.96
N LEU A 15 -8.34 -0.55 -1.91
CA LEU A 15 -9.66 0.10 -1.85
C LEU A 15 -9.54 1.63 -1.94
N ARG A 16 -8.58 2.21 -1.22
CA ARG A 16 -8.36 3.66 -1.24
C ARG A 16 -7.89 4.13 -2.62
N TYR A 17 -6.90 3.48 -3.24
CA TYR A 17 -6.43 3.85 -4.57
C TYR A 17 -7.53 3.71 -5.62
N ARG A 18 -8.35 2.68 -5.53
CA ARG A 18 -9.46 2.51 -6.47
C ARG A 18 -10.51 3.60 -6.30
N ARG A 19 -10.84 3.96 -5.07
CA ARG A 19 -11.75 5.08 -4.80
C ARG A 19 -11.20 6.38 -5.40
N HIS A 20 -9.92 6.65 -5.17
CA HIS A 20 -9.25 7.83 -5.71
C HIS A 20 -9.24 7.81 -7.24
N TYR A 21 -8.96 6.65 -7.84
CA TYR A 21 -8.99 6.49 -9.29
C TYR A 21 -10.34 6.89 -9.89
N PHE A 22 -11.44 6.38 -9.33
CA PHE A 22 -12.77 6.64 -9.87
C PHE A 22 -13.27 8.06 -9.61
N THR A 23 -12.82 8.71 -8.56
CA THR A 23 -13.32 10.01 -8.15
C THR A 23 -12.41 11.19 -8.50
N ALA A 24 -11.18 10.94 -8.93
CA ALA A 24 -10.27 11.99 -9.33
C ALA A 24 -10.84 12.78 -10.52
N SER A 25 -10.79 14.10 -10.45
CA SER A 25 -11.31 14.98 -11.48
C SER A 25 -10.44 16.21 -11.61
N GLY A 26 -10.62 16.94 -12.73
CA GLY A 26 -9.86 18.15 -13.01
C GLY A 26 -8.89 17.98 -14.17
N MET A 27 -8.23 19.05 -14.58
CA MET A 27 -7.38 19.07 -15.78
C MET A 27 -6.16 18.15 -15.69
N ALA A 28 -5.62 17.97 -14.49
CA ALA A 28 -4.43 17.14 -14.27
C ALA A 28 -4.77 15.68 -13.89
N SER A 29 -6.05 15.31 -13.96
CA SER A 29 -6.49 14.04 -13.37
C SER A 29 -6.07 12.79 -14.13
N GLU A 30 -5.94 12.82 -15.46
CA GLU A 30 -5.69 11.61 -16.24
C GLU A 30 -4.38 10.89 -15.88
N SER A 31 -3.26 11.61 -15.81
CA SER A 31 -1.99 10.97 -15.45
C SER A 31 -2.00 10.48 -14.01
N VAL A 32 -2.64 11.23 -13.11
CA VAL A 32 -2.77 10.85 -11.71
C VAL A 32 -3.67 9.63 -11.54
N LYS A 33 -4.78 9.57 -12.27
CA LYS A 33 -5.68 8.42 -12.26
C LYS A 33 -4.95 7.15 -12.69
N GLN A 34 -4.11 7.22 -13.71
CA GLN A 34 -3.35 6.07 -14.17
C GLN A 34 -2.38 5.57 -13.09
N GLU A 35 -1.72 6.48 -12.39
CA GLU A 35 -0.86 6.12 -11.26
C GLU A 35 -1.65 5.46 -10.14
N PHE A 36 -2.82 6.00 -9.79
CA PHE A 36 -3.68 5.39 -8.77
C PHE A 36 -4.09 3.97 -9.16
N LEU A 37 -4.47 3.76 -10.41
CA LEU A 37 -4.88 2.44 -10.88
C LEU A 37 -3.70 1.46 -10.87
N GLU A 38 -2.53 1.88 -11.31
CA GLU A 38 -1.32 1.07 -11.30
C GLU A 38 -0.94 0.70 -9.87
N HIS A 39 -0.92 1.68 -8.96
CA HIS A 39 -0.64 1.41 -7.54
C HIS A 39 -1.66 0.45 -6.94
N ALA A 40 -2.95 0.60 -7.27
CA ALA A 40 -3.98 -0.33 -6.79
C ALA A 40 -3.69 -1.78 -7.22
N ARG A 41 -3.29 -1.97 -8.47
CA ARG A 41 -2.94 -3.29 -9.00
C ARG A 41 -1.73 -3.88 -8.30
N GLU A 42 -0.71 -3.07 -8.08
CA GLU A 42 0.52 -3.51 -7.41
C GLU A 42 0.26 -3.85 -5.93
N GLU A 43 -0.59 -3.07 -5.25
CA GLU A 43 -0.99 -3.38 -3.88
C GLU A 43 -1.77 -4.70 -3.81
N GLN A 44 -2.59 -4.99 -4.82
CA GLN A 44 -3.28 -6.29 -4.89
C GLN A 44 -2.28 -7.44 -5.05
N GLU A 45 -1.27 -7.26 -5.89
CA GLU A 45 -0.21 -8.25 -6.04
C GLU A 45 0.54 -8.50 -4.73
N HIS A 46 0.81 -7.43 -3.97
CA HIS A 46 1.44 -7.55 -2.65
C HIS A 46 0.57 -8.35 -1.69
N ALA A 47 -0.73 -8.06 -1.65
CA ALA A 47 -1.67 -8.82 -0.81
C ALA A 47 -1.66 -10.31 -1.18
N ASP A 48 -1.66 -10.61 -2.47
CA ASP A 48 -1.63 -11.98 -2.96
C ASP A 48 -0.33 -12.69 -2.60
N GLN A 49 0.81 -12.04 -2.74
CA GLN A 49 2.12 -12.58 -2.35
C GLN A 49 2.17 -12.89 -0.85
N VAL A 50 1.69 -11.98 -0.02
CA VAL A 50 1.64 -12.19 1.43
C VAL A 50 0.71 -13.34 1.78
N ALA A 51 -0.47 -13.40 1.17
CA ALA A 51 -1.43 -14.48 1.38
C ALA A 51 -0.84 -15.83 1.02
N GLU A 52 -0.19 -15.93 -0.12
CA GLU A 52 0.48 -17.16 -0.56
C GLU A 52 1.56 -17.59 0.43
N ARG A 53 2.38 -16.64 0.89
CA ARG A 53 3.44 -16.94 1.86
C ARG A 53 2.88 -17.43 3.20
N ILE A 54 1.79 -16.83 3.68
CA ILE A 54 1.12 -17.27 4.90
C ILE A 54 0.71 -18.74 4.78
N VAL A 55 0.13 -19.14 3.65
CA VAL A 55 -0.28 -20.51 3.38
C VAL A 55 0.95 -21.45 3.33
N GLN A 56 2.03 -21.02 2.67
CA GLN A 56 3.27 -21.79 2.61
C GLN A 56 3.85 -22.07 4.01
N LEU A 57 3.68 -21.12 4.93
CA LEU A 57 4.14 -21.24 6.31
C LEU A 57 3.16 -22.00 7.22
N GLY A 58 2.06 -22.50 6.67
CA GLY A 58 1.07 -23.29 7.40
C GLY A 58 -0.02 -22.46 8.08
N GLY A 59 -0.11 -21.17 7.79
CA GLY A 59 -1.14 -20.30 8.33
C GLY A 59 -2.35 -20.16 7.40
N GLU A 60 -3.30 -19.35 7.84
CA GLU A 60 -4.49 -19.01 7.07
C GLU A 60 -4.55 -17.49 6.88
N PRO A 61 -4.57 -17.00 5.63
CA PRO A 61 -4.72 -15.57 5.41
C PRO A 61 -6.12 -15.10 5.79
N ASP A 62 -6.19 -13.96 6.48
CA ASP A 62 -7.45 -13.42 6.95
C ASP A 62 -8.03 -12.41 5.95
N PHE A 63 -9.03 -12.84 5.19
CA PHE A 63 -9.76 -12.00 4.25
C PHE A 63 -11.11 -11.52 4.79
N ASN A 64 -11.38 -11.67 6.10
CA ASN A 64 -12.67 -11.28 6.67
C ASN A 64 -12.83 -9.74 6.64
N PRO A 65 -13.82 -9.21 5.90
CA PRO A 65 -13.96 -7.77 5.75
C PRO A 65 -14.50 -7.06 6.99
N LYS A 66 -15.08 -7.78 7.95
CA LYS A 66 -15.69 -7.18 9.14
C LYS A 66 -14.70 -6.39 10.00
N THR A 67 -13.47 -6.89 10.12
CA THR A 67 -12.44 -6.27 10.97
C THR A 67 -11.26 -5.74 10.17
N LEU A 68 -11.38 -5.71 8.85
CA LEU A 68 -10.29 -5.34 7.95
C LEU A 68 -9.66 -4.00 8.32
N ALA A 69 -10.45 -2.95 8.48
CA ALA A 69 -9.95 -1.61 8.79
C ALA A 69 -9.26 -1.55 10.15
N GLU A 70 -9.76 -2.28 11.13
CA GLU A 70 -9.18 -2.33 12.49
C GLU A 70 -7.84 -3.05 12.52
N ARG A 71 -7.66 -4.08 11.68
CA ARG A 71 -6.43 -4.87 11.63
C ARG A 71 -5.36 -4.22 10.78
N SER A 72 -5.74 -3.28 9.90
CA SER A 72 -4.83 -2.66 8.95
C SER A 72 -3.95 -1.61 9.60
N HIS A 73 -2.69 -1.51 9.16
CA HIS A 73 -1.83 -0.38 9.47
C HIS A 73 -2.16 0.85 8.63
N ALA A 74 -2.93 0.66 7.55
CA ALA A 74 -3.33 1.74 6.65
C ALA A 74 -4.73 2.23 6.99
N GLU A 75 -4.97 3.52 6.80
CA GLU A 75 -6.29 4.12 6.93
C GLU A 75 -6.95 4.25 5.56
N TYR A 76 -8.26 4.03 5.53
CA TYR A 76 -9.05 4.33 4.35
C TYR A 76 -9.48 5.80 4.44
N VAL A 77 -9.00 6.61 3.49
CA VAL A 77 -9.31 8.05 3.43
C VAL A 77 -9.75 8.39 2.02
N GLU A 78 -10.92 9.00 1.90
CA GLU A 78 -11.48 9.30 0.58
C GLU A 78 -10.85 10.50 -0.09
N GLY A 79 -10.44 11.49 0.71
CA GLY A 79 -9.92 12.74 0.16
C GLY A 79 -11.05 13.62 -0.40
N THR A 80 -10.75 14.90 -0.63
CA THR A 80 -11.71 15.87 -1.13
C THR A 80 -11.35 16.41 -2.52
N ASP A 81 -10.09 16.45 -2.85
CA ASP A 81 -9.58 16.90 -4.15
C ASP A 81 -8.35 16.09 -4.54
N LEU A 82 -7.83 16.34 -5.72
CA LEU A 82 -6.70 15.60 -6.27
C LEU A 82 -5.47 15.68 -5.37
N LYS A 83 -5.16 16.88 -4.88
CA LYS A 83 -3.99 17.08 -4.02
C LYS A 83 -4.14 16.32 -2.71
N SER A 84 -5.31 16.37 -2.06
CA SER A 84 -5.54 15.65 -0.82
C SER A 84 -5.48 14.14 -1.01
N MET A 85 -5.98 13.62 -2.13
CA MET A 85 -5.88 12.20 -2.47
C MET A 85 -4.42 11.75 -2.54
N ILE A 86 -3.59 12.49 -3.28
CA ILE A 86 -2.16 12.19 -3.41
C ILE A 86 -1.47 12.26 -2.04
N MET A 87 -1.76 13.29 -1.26
CA MET A 87 -1.17 13.45 0.08
C MET A 87 -1.53 12.31 1.00
N GLU A 88 -2.79 11.89 1.00
CA GLU A 88 -3.24 10.76 1.84
C GLU A 88 -2.60 9.45 1.41
N ASP A 89 -2.49 9.22 0.10
CA ASP A 89 -1.82 8.04 -0.41
C ASP A 89 -0.32 8.06 -0.04
N LEU A 90 0.32 9.22 -0.10
CA LEU A 90 1.74 9.37 0.29
C LEU A 90 1.94 9.06 1.79
N VAL A 91 1.07 9.57 2.65
CA VAL A 91 1.13 9.26 4.09
C VAL A 91 1.04 7.76 4.30
N ALA A 92 0.12 7.10 3.61
CA ALA A 92 -0.05 5.66 3.72
C ALA A 92 1.16 4.87 3.21
N GLU A 93 1.78 5.31 2.11
CA GLU A 93 3.00 4.66 1.62
C GLU A 93 4.14 4.78 2.62
N ARG A 94 4.29 5.93 3.26
CA ARG A 94 5.33 6.13 4.28
C ARG A 94 5.11 5.23 5.50
N ILE A 95 3.86 5.05 5.91
CA ILE A 95 3.51 4.11 6.99
C ILE A 95 3.83 2.69 6.58
N ALA A 96 3.49 2.31 5.35
CA ALA A 96 3.80 0.99 4.82
C ALA A 96 5.31 0.74 4.79
N ILE A 97 6.10 1.71 4.34
CA ILE A 97 7.56 1.64 4.30
C ILE A 97 8.10 1.33 5.70
N GLU A 98 7.68 2.09 6.71
CA GLU A 98 8.13 1.86 8.09
C GLU A 98 7.72 0.47 8.59
N THR A 99 6.49 0.06 8.29
CA THR A 99 5.96 -1.25 8.69
C THR A 99 6.78 -2.39 8.08
N TYR A 100 7.06 -2.33 6.78
CA TYR A 100 7.81 -3.37 6.11
C TYR A 100 9.28 -3.39 6.54
N MET A 101 9.87 -2.23 6.83
CA MET A 101 11.22 -2.18 7.41
C MET A 101 11.28 -2.89 8.76
N GLU A 102 10.28 -2.67 9.62
CA GLU A 102 10.20 -3.36 10.91
C GLU A 102 10.05 -4.87 10.74
N ILE A 103 9.20 -5.30 9.81
CA ILE A 103 8.99 -6.73 9.53
C ILE A 103 10.30 -7.36 9.03
N ALA A 104 10.99 -6.71 8.11
CA ALA A 104 12.27 -7.20 7.58
C ALA A 104 13.31 -7.38 8.69
N ARG A 105 13.42 -6.40 9.58
CA ARG A 105 14.33 -6.47 10.73
C ARG A 105 13.96 -7.62 11.67
N TRP A 106 12.67 -7.78 11.93
CA TRP A 106 12.19 -8.84 12.80
C TRP A 106 12.47 -10.23 12.23
N LEU A 107 12.27 -10.41 10.92
CA LEU A 107 12.58 -11.66 10.24
C LEU A 107 14.08 -11.98 10.33
N GLY A 108 14.94 -10.95 10.24
CA GLY A 108 16.38 -11.12 10.35
C GLY A 108 16.89 -12.20 9.40
N ASP A 109 17.74 -13.08 9.92
CA ASP A 109 18.28 -14.20 9.17
C ASP A 109 17.47 -15.48 9.35
N GLY A 110 16.41 -15.44 10.17
CA GLY A 110 15.62 -16.64 10.53
C GLY A 110 14.75 -17.17 9.40
N ASP A 111 14.24 -16.29 8.54
CA ASP A 111 13.40 -16.68 7.38
C ASP A 111 13.78 -15.83 6.18
N PRO A 112 14.87 -16.20 5.47
CA PRO A 112 15.34 -15.40 4.34
C PRO A 112 14.36 -15.33 3.17
N THR A 113 13.51 -16.33 3.00
CA THR A 113 12.52 -16.33 1.92
C THR A 113 11.44 -15.28 2.17
N SER A 114 10.88 -15.25 3.38
CA SER A 114 9.92 -14.22 3.75
C SER A 114 10.55 -12.83 3.75
N ARG A 115 11.78 -12.71 4.24
CA ARG A 115 12.49 -11.45 4.25
C ARG A 115 12.71 -10.89 2.85
N ARG A 116 13.11 -11.74 1.89
CA ARG A 116 13.28 -11.32 0.50
C ARG A 116 11.97 -10.78 -0.08
N MET A 117 10.87 -11.49 0.16
CA MET A 117 9.55 -11.05 -0.30
C MET A 117 9.20 -9.67 0.29
N ILE A 118 9.36 -9.50 1.59
CA ILE A 118 9.09 -8.24 2.29
C ILE A 118 10.00 -7.12 1.76
N GLU A 119 11.26 -7.39 1.51
CA GLU A 119 12.19 -6.40 0.95
C GLU A 119 11.79 -5.97 -0.47
N GLN A 120 11.29 -6.88 -1.28
CA GLN A 120 10.79 -6.56 -2.62
C GLN A 120 9.53 -5.69 -2.56
N ILE A 121 8.62 -5.98 -1.63
CA ILE A 121 7.43 -5.15 -1.40
C ILE A 121 7.87 -3.76 -0.91
N LEU A 122 8.80 -3.69 0.03
CA LEU A 122 9.35 -2.45 0.55
C LEU A 122 9.91 -1.57 -0.58
N GLU A 123 10.69 -2.16 -1.47
CA GLU A 123 11.25 -1.46 -2.63
C GLU A 123 10.14 -0.84 -3.47
N LYS A 124 9.06 -1.58 -3.71
CA LYS A 124 7.92 -1.10 -4.49
C LYS A 124 7.17 0.02 -3.76
N GLU A 125 7.01 -0.08 -2.45
CA GLU A 125 6.37 0.97 -1.64
C GLU A 125 7.19 2.26 -1.66
N GLU A 126 8.52 2.16 -1.64
CA GLU A 126 9.41 3.31 -1.77
C GLU A 126 9.26 3.97 -3.16
N GLU A 127 9.12 3.17 -4.21
CA GLU A 127 8.84 3.62 -5.57
C GLU A 127 7.49 4.36 -5.65
N HIS A 128 6.44 3.80 -5.04
CA HIS A 128 5.13 4.45 -4.97
C HIS A 128 5.22 5.82 -4.28
N ALA A 129 5.94 5.91 -3.17
CA ALA A 129 6.12 7.17 -2.46
C ALA A 129 6.82 8.21 -3.35
N GLU A 130 7.85 7.80 -4.07
CA GLU A 130 8.57 8.66 -5.00
C GLU A 130 7.67 9.15 -6.13
N ASP A 131 6.86 8.26 -6.70
CA ASP A 131 5.89 8.60 -7.74
C ASP A 131 4.90 9.65 -7.25
N LEU A 132 4.38 9.48 -6.03
CA LEU A 132 3.41 10.42 -5.45
C LEU A 132 4.02 11.79 -5.18
N VAL A 133 5.27 11.85 -4.71
CA VAL A 133 6.00 13.10 -4.54
C VAL A 133 6.15 13.81 -5.91
N SER A 134 6.48 13.06 -6.95
CA SER A 134 6.59 13.60 -8.31
C SER A 134 5.25 14.15 -8.80
N LEU A 135 4.15 13.44 -8.54
CA LEU A 135 2.82 13.91 -8.91
C LEU A 135 2.47 15.22 -8.21
N LEU A 136 2.78 15.37 -6.92
CA LEU A 136 2.57 16.61 -6.20
C LEU A 136 3.31 17.79 -6.84
N GLY A 137 4.54 17.56 -7.28
CA GLY A 137 5.36 18.57 -7.92
C GLY A 137 4.83 19.02 -9.29
N ARG A 138 4.00 18.20 -9.94
CA ARG A 138 3.42 18.48 -11.25
C ARG A 138 2.03 19.12 -11.19
N LEU A 139 1.39 19.15 -10.02
CA LEU A 139 0.09 19.78 -9.88
C LEU A 139 0.23 21.30 -9.93
N PRO A 140 -0.71 22.00 -10.61
CA PRO A 140 -0.70 23.45 -10.61
C PRO A 140 -0.95 23.96 -9.19
N GLU A 141 -0.28 25.06 -8.83
CA GLU A 141 -0.56 25.75 -7.57
C GLU A 141 -1.96 26.37 -7.62
N ALA A 142 -2.67 26.27 -6.50
CA ALA A 142 -4.03 26.81 -6.39
C ALA A 142 -4.03 28.34 -6.38
#